data_15c8fd4b2cfece15e15ab940a59f5362
#
_entry.id   15c8fd4b2cfece15e15ab940a59f5362
#
_cell.length_a   1.000
_cell.length_b   1.000
_cell.length_c   1.000
_cell.angle_alpha   90.00
_cell.angle_beta   90.00
_cell.angle_gamma   90.00
#
_symmetry.space_group_name_H-M   'P 1'
#
loop_
_entity.id
_entity.type
_entity.pdbx_description
1 polymer ?
#
loop_
_entity_poly.entity_id
_entity_poly.type
_entity_poly.pdbx_seq_one_letter_code
_entity_poly.pdbx_strand_id
1 'polypeptide(L)'
;MKQKIDLSTWNRKEHFEFFCTFEEPFFGITTPIDMTIAYEKAKAMQIPFFVYYLHKTIAAVNQVENFRYRIEGNDVVLYDEIDASSTIMREDKTFGFSFMKFHSDIHEFATIVQTEIERIQITPGLFTREFPE
;
A
#
# COMPACT_ATOMS: atom_id res chain seq x y z
N MET A 1 7.85 -9.70 -8.08
CA MET A 1 7.78 -11.20 -7.95
C MET A 1 7.32 -11.55 -6.55
N LYS A 2 6.91 -12.80 -6.33
CA LYS A 2 6.50 -13.28 -5.00
C LYS A 2 7.12 -14.67 -4.74
N GLN A 3 7.38 -14.97 -3.46
CA GLN A 3 7.94 -16.23 -3.01
C GLN A 3 7.04 -16.85 -1.96
N LYS A 4 6.62 -18.10 -2.18
CA LYS A 4 5.90 -18.88 -1.17
C LYS A 4 6.87 -19.28 -0.05
N ILE A 5 6.45 -19.09 1.20
CA ILE A 5 7.22 -19.46 2.38
C ILE A 5 7.00 -20.93 2.71
N ASP A 6 8.08 -21.66 2.90
CA ASP A 6 8.02 -23.02 3.43
C ASP A 6 7.76 -22.97 4.94
N LEU A 7 6.49 -23.19 5.31
CA LEU A 7 6.07 -23.17 6.70
C LEU A 7 6.78 -24.25 7.56
N SER A 8 7.29 -25.32 6.97
CA SER A 8 7.98 -26.36 7.73
C SER A 8 9.31 -25.89 8.35
N THR A 9 9.94 -24.92 7.71
CA THR A 9 11.23 -24.34 8.12
C THR A 9 11.12 -22.91 8.64
N TRP A 10 9.94 -22.29 8.54
CA TRP A 10 9.76 -20.90 8.94
C TRP A 10 9.71 -20.75 10.46
N ASN A 11 10.58 -19.94 11.02
CA ASN A 11 10.71 -19.74 12.46
C ASN A 11 9.51 -19.05 13.13
N ARG A 12 8.58 -18.49 12.34
CA ARG A 12 7.33 -17.87 12.81
C ARG A 12 6.10 -18.75 12.64
N LYS A 13 6.27 -19.99 12.23
CA LYS A 13 5.16 -20.92 11.98
C LYS A 13 4.20 -21.00 13.15
N GLU A 14 4.69 -21.27 14.37
CA GLU A 14 3.85 -21.42 15.56
C GLU A 14 3.06 -20.15 15.89
N HIS A 15 3.69 -18.97 15.75
CA HIS A 15 3.01 -17.70 15.95
C HIS A 15 1.91 -17.47 14.90
N PHE A 16 2.22 -17.75 13.64
CA PHE A 16 1.27 -17.64 12.54
C PHE A 16 0.07 -18.57 12.77
N GLU A 17 0.29 -19.85 13.03
CA GLU A 17 -0.76 -20.83 13.28
C GLU A 17 -1.62 -20.46 14.50
N PHE A 18 -1.02 -19.94 15.57
CA PHE A 18 -1.74 -19.47 16.75
C PHE A 18 -2.65 -18.28 16.44
N PHE A 19 -2.14 -17.23 15.83
CA PHE A 19 -2.92 -16.03 15.56
C PHE A 19 -3.97 -16.21 14.45
N CYS A 20 -3.76 -17.13 13.51
CA CYS A 20 -4.77 -17.49 12.49
C CYS A 20 -6.06 -18.05 13.07
N THR A 21 -6.07 -18.51 14.33
CA THR A 21 -7.28 -19.00 15.01
C THR A 21 -8.16 -17.89 15.57
N PHE A 22 -7.68 -16.65 15.58
CA PHE A 22 -8.40 -15.49 16.12
C PHE A 22 -9.40 -14.97 15.10
N GLU A 23 -10.59 -14.56 15.54
CA GLU A 23 -11.59 -13.92 14.68
C GLU A 23 -11.08 -12.58 14.12
N GLU A 24 -10.35 -11.82 14.94
CA GLU A 24 -9.77 -10.53 14.59
C GLU A 24 -8.25 -10.51 14.93
N PRO A 25 -7.38 -11.10 14.08
CA PRO A 25 -5.94 -11.18 14.34
C PRO A 25 -5.22 -9.87 14.02
N PHE A 26 -5.80 -8.73 14.38
CA PHE A 26 -5.27 -7.41 14.10
C PHE A 26 -4.73 -6.73 15.35
N PHE A 27 -3.74 -5.90 15.17
CA PHE A 27 -3.33 -4.90 16.15
C PHE A 27 -3.04 -3.58 15.44
N GLY A 28 -3.12 -2.47 16.18
CA GLY A 28 -2.84 -1.13 15.66
C GLY A 28 -1.93 -0.36 16.58
N ILE A 29 -1.05 0.46 15.99
CA ILE A 29 -0.20 1.40 16.69
C ILE A 29 -0.44 2.78 16.09
N THR A 30 -0.78 3.76 16.94
CA THR A 30 -0.89 5.16 16.54
C THR A 30 0.23 5.96 17.19
N THR A 31 0.98 6.69 16.38
CA THR A 31 2.07 7.54 16.86
C THR A 31 2.04 8.89 16.14
N PRO A 32 2.32 10.00 16.84
CA PRO A 32 2.47 11.30 16.20
C PRO A 32 3.77 11.36 15.41
N ILE A 33 3.72 11.98 14.23
CA ILE A 33 4.89 12.21 13.36
C ILE A 33 4.90 13.71 13.00
N ASP A 34 6.02 14.39 13.22
CA ASP A 34 6.23 15.74 12.72
C ASP A 34 6.46 15.72 11.21
N MET A 35 5.52 16.27 10.47
CA MET A 35 5.54 16.31 9.01
C MET A 35 5.97 17.66 8.44
N THR A 36 6.45 18.61 9.25
CA THR A 36 6.80 19.96 8.83
C THR A 36 7.81 19.95 7.69
N ILE A 37 8.94 19.29 7.88
CA ILE A 37 10.00 19.20 6.86
C ILE A 37 9.50 18.46 5.60
N ALA A 38 8.70 17.41 5.78
CA ALA A 38 8.14 16.65 4.67
C ALA A 38 7.19 17.50 3.82
N TYR A 39 6.36 18.32 4.48
CA TYR A 39 5.45 19.25 3.81
C TYR A 39 6.21 20.32 3.01
N GLU A 40 7.23 20.94 3.62
CA GLU A 40 8.09 21.94 2.94
C GLU A 40 8.79 21.35 1.71
N LYS A 41 9.33 20.12 1.82
CA LYS A 41 9.95 19.41 0.70
C LYS A 41 8.96 19.12 -0.43
N ALA A 42 7.77 18.61 -0.09
CA ALA A 42 6.73 18.35 -1.10
C ALA A 42 6.39 19.64 -1.86
N LYS A 43 6.22 20.74 -1.14
CA LYS A 43 5.93 22.05 -1.72
C LYS A 43 7.08 22.56 -2.61
N ALA A 44 8.33 22.43 -2.17
CA ALA A 44 9.50 22.83 -2.96
C ALA A 44 9.65 21.99 -4.25
N MET A 45 9.26 20.71 -4.20
CA MET A 45 9.26 19.79 -5.36
C MET A 45 8.02 19.94 -6.24
N GLN A 46 7.05 20.76 -5.86
CA GLN A 46 5.75 20.91 -6.53
C GLN A 46 4.98 19.61 -6.64
N ILE A 47 5.13 18.73 -5.65
CA ILE A 47 4.41 17.46 -5.55
C ILE A 47 3.29 17.61 -4.51
N PRO A 48 2.05 17.16 -4.81
CA PRO A 48 0.97 17.14 -3.82
C PRO A 48 1.41 16.40 -2.55
N PHE A 49 1.09 16.96 -1.38
CA PHE A 49 1.56 16.39 -0.11
C PHE A 49 1.09 14.95 0.11
N PHE A 50 -0.13 14.62 -0.33
CA PHE A 50 -0.62 13.23 -0.32
C PHE A 50 0.33 12.28 -1.06
N VAL A 51 0.73 12.65 -2.28
CA VAL A 51 1.64 11.83 -3.11
C VAL A 51 3.00 11.69 -2.44
N TYR A 52 3.50 12.79 -1.86
CA TYR A 52 4.80 12.79 -1.18
C TYR A 52 4.82 11.84 0.00
N TYR A 53 3.88 11.96 0.95
CA TYR A 53 3.90 11.08 2.11
C TYR A 53 3.55 9.63 1.75
N LEU A 54 2.66 9.41 0.79
CA LEU A 54 2.35 8.06 0.29
C LEU A 54 3.60 7.38 -0.26
N HIS A 55 4.35 8.08 -1.13
CA HIS A 55 5.62 7.56 -1.66
C HIS A 55 6.59 7.17 -0.55
N LYS A 56 6.80 8.05 0.44
CA LYS A 56 7.73 7.80 1.55
C LYS A 56 7.26 6.64 2.44
N THR A 57 5.96 6.55 2.68
CA THR A 57 5.38 5.45 3.45
C THR A 57 5.57 4.11 2.76
N ILE A 58 5.24 4.01 1.46
CA ILE A 58 5.40 2.76 0.71
C ILE A 58 6.88 2.40 0.55
N ALA A 59 7.75 3.38 0.33
CA ALA A 59 9.20 3.13 0.32
C ALA A 59 9.70 2.53 1.64
N ALA A 60 9.21 3.04 2.78
CA ALA A 60 9.55 2.49 4.10
C ALA A 60 8.97 1.07 4.31
N VAL A 61 7.71 0.84 3.93
CA VAL A 61 7.06 -0.47 3.96
C VAL A 61 7.87 -1.49 3.15
N ASN A 62 8.33 -1.12 1.96
CA ASN A 62 9.10 -2.00 1.09
C ASN A 62 10.51 -2.33 1.63
N GLN A 63 11.04 -1.55 2.57
CA GLN A 63 12.31 -1.84 3.25
C GLN A 63 12.16 -2.83 4.42
N VAL A 64 10.95 -3.04 4.92
CA VAL A 64 10.69 -3.91 6.06
C VAL A 64 10.02 -5.19 5.59
N GLU A 65 10.76 -6.29 5.60
CA GLU A 65 10.29 -7.60 5.13
C GLU A 65 8.93 -8.00 5.74
N ASN A 66 8.74 -7.74 7.03
CA ASN A 66 7.53 -8.11 7.76
C ASN A 66 6.25 -7.48 7.18
N PHE A 67 6.34 -6.31 6.54
CA PHE A 67 5.21 -5.65 5.91
C PHE A 67 4.90 -6.17 4.50
N ARG A 68 5.77 -7.02 3.95
CA ARG A 68 5.60 -7.58 2.61
C ARG A 68 5.02 -8.99 2.60
N TYR A 69 4.81 -9.62 3.76
CA TYR A 69 4.09 -10.88 3.84
C TYR A 69 2.59 -10.71 3.56
N ARG A 70 2.03 -11.68 2.87
CA ARG A 70 0.57 -11.79 2.62
C ARG A 70 0.13 -13.22 2.85
N ILE A 71 -1.15 -13.37 3.21
CA ILE A 71 -1.82 -14.68 3.31
C ILE A 71 -2.62 -14.86 2.02
N GLU A 72 -2.31 -15.90 1.25
CA GLU A 72 -3.02 -16.28 0.05
C GLU A 72 -3.60 -17.69 0.24
N GLY A 73 -4.90 -17.78 0.47
CA GLY A 73 -5.52 -19.03 0.88
C GLY A 73 -4.95 -19.56 2.20
N ASN A 74 -4.27 -20.68 2.16
CA ASN A 74 -3.60 -21.30 3.32
C ASN A 74 -2.08 -21.04 3.32
N ASP A 75 -1.58 -20.28 2.38
CA ASP A 75 -0.15 -20.04 2.21
C ASP A 75 0.29 -18.67 2.73
N VAL A 76 1.52 -18.58 3.18
CA VAL A 76 2.19 -17.30 3.44
C VAL A 76 3.12 -17.01 2.27
N VAL A 77 2.99 -15.82 1.72
CA VAL A 77 3.75 -15.37 0.56
C VAL A 77 4.49 -14.08 0.90
N LEU A 78 5.76 -14.01 0.54
CA LEU A 78 6.58 -12.80 0.62
C LEU A 78 6.63 -12.14 -0.74
N TYR A 79 6.20 -10.88 -0.82
CA TYR A 79 6.32 -10.06 -2.01
C TYR A 79 7.64 -9.30 -2.03
N ASP A 80 8.25 -9.16 -3.21
CA ASP A 80 9.46 -8.34 -3.39
C ASP A 80 9.16 -6.87 -3.17
N GLU A 81 7.95 -6.43 -3.57
CA GLU A 81 7.50 -5.05 -3.49
C GLU A 81 5.98 -4.99 -3.27
N ILE A 82 5.55 -4.03 -2.47
CA ILE A 82 4.15 -3.73 -2.19
C ILE A 82 3.77 -2.41 -2.84
N ASP A 83 2.61 -2.40 -3.46
CA ASP A 83 1.98 -1.24 -4.06
C ASP A 83 0.96 -0.59 -3.12
N ALA A 84 0.39 0.53 -3.51
CA ALA A 84 -0.60 1.24 -2.73
C ALA A 84 -2.00 1.17 -3.35
N SER A 85 -3.01 1.16 -2.51
CA SER A 85 -4.40 1.40 -2.88
C SER A 85 -5.00 2.41 -1.91
N SER A 86 -5.77 3.34 -2.45
CA SER A 86 -6.58 4.26 -1.65
C SER A 86 -7.93 4.50 -2.33
N THR A 87 -8.85 5.11 -1.60
CA THR A 87 -10.12 5.56 -2.16
C THR A 87 -9.94 6.94 -2.80
N ILE A 88 -10.45 7.11 -4.01
CA ILE A 88 -10.46 8.39 -4.72
C ILE A 88 -11.88 8.86 -4.87
N MET A 89 -12.19 10.03 -4.30
CA MET A 89 -13.52 10.64 -4.34
C MET A 89 -13.80 11.28 -5.70
N ARG A 90 -15.05 11.16 -6.14
CA ARG A 90 -15.62 11.79 -7.36
C ARG A 90 -16.46 13.02 -7.00
N GLU A 91 -16.82 13.79 -7.99
CA GLU A 91 -17.70 14.97 -7.81
C GLU A 91 -19.07 14.63 -7.23
N ASP A 92 -19.62 13.47 -7.61
CA ASP A 92 -20.92 12.96 -7.13
C ASP A 92 -20.90 12.42 -5.70
N LYS A 93 -19.77 12.55 -4.98
CA LYS A 93 -19.53 12.07 -3.61
C LYS A 93 -19.42 10.54 -3.48
N THR A 94 -19.37 9.83 -4.57
CA THR A 94 -18.94 8.42 -4.57
C THR A 94 -17.43 8.32 -4.59
N PHE A 95 -16.90 7.11 -4.41
CA PHE A 95 -15.47 6.85 -4.55
C PHE A 95 -15.20 5.56 -5.33
N GLY A 96 -14.00 5.43 -5.82
CA GLY A 96 -13.49 4.18 -6.37
C GLY A 96 -12.15 3.81 -5.74
N PHE A 97 -11.84 2.51 -5.70
CA PHE A 97 -10.53 2.04 -5.29
C PHE A 97 -9.51 2.26 -6.40
N SER A 98 -8.36 2.80 -6.02
CA SER A 98 -7.21 2.99 -6.89
C SER A 98 -6.21 1.86 -6.77
N PHE A 99 -5.33 1.75 -7.76
CA PHE A 99 -4.13 0.93 -7.72
C PHE A 99 -2.95 1.77 -8.17
N MET A 100 -2.04 2.05 -7.25
CA MET A 100 -0.90 2.93 -7.45
C MET A 100 0.38 2.11 -7.34
N LYS A 101 0.91 1.71 -8.49
CA LYS A 101 2.15 0.95 -8.55
C LYS A 101 3.30 1.78 -7.96
N PHE A 102 4.08 1.20 -7.06
CA PHE A 102 5.24 1.87 -6.49
C PHE A 102 6.31 2.10 -7.56
N HIS A 103 6.96 3.24 -7.48
CA HIS A 103 8.16 3.57 -8.24
C HIS A 103 9.14 4.30 -7.32
N SER A 104 10.42 3.96 -7.38
CA SER A 104 11.44 4.53 -6.48
C SER A 104 11.70 6.03 -6.73
N ASP A 105 11.59 6.47 -7.99
CA ASP A 105 11.60 7.89 -8.33
C ASP A 105 10.25 8.53 -8.00
N ILE A 106 10.27 9.61 -7.23
CA ILE A 106 9.05 10.25 -6.73
C ILE A 106 8.29 11.00 -7.83
N HIS A 107 8.94 11.49 -8.87
CA HIS A 107 8.27 12.20 -9.98
C HIS A 107 7.54 11.20 -10.87
N GLU A 108 8.15 10.04 -11.14
CA GLU A 108 7.48 8.94 -11.84
C GLU A 108 6.29 8.42 -11.03
N PHE A 109 6.49 8.24 -9.72
CA PHE A 109 5.38 7.85 -8.84
C PHE A 109 4.25 8.89 -8.83
N ALA A 110 4.57 10.17 -8.80
CA ALA A 110 3.58 11.24 -8.88
C ALA A 110 2.76 11.18 -10.18
N THR A 111 3.41 10.89 -11.29
CA THR A 111 2.74 10.70 -12.59
C THR A 111 1.79 9.49 -12.56
N ILE A 112 2.23 8.36 -12.00
CA ILE A 112 1.39 7.16 -11.82
C ILE A 112 0.15 7.49 -10.99
N VAL A 113 0.33 8.15 -9.84
CA VAL A 113 -0.76 8.51 -8.92
C VAL A 113 -1.74 9.48 -9.59
N GLN A 114 -1.26 10.51 -10.27
CA GLN A 114 -2.09 11.49 -10.95
C GLN A 114 -2.94 10.83 -12.05
N THR A 115 -2.33 10.01 -12.89
CA THR A 115 -3.01 9.25 -13.93
C THR A 115 -4.11 8.35 -13.35
N GLU A 116 -3.84 7.70 -12.23
CA GLU A 116 -4.82 6.83 -11.57
C GLU A 116 -5.97 7.64 -10.96
N ILE A 117 -5.69 8.78 -10.35
CA ILE A 117 -6.73 9.68 -9.81
C ILE A 117 -7.68 10.13 -10.94
N GLU A 118 -7.14 10.63 -12.04
CA GLU A 118 -7.93 11.08 -13.20
C GLU A 118 -8.79 9.94 -13.77
N ARG A 119 -8.21 8.75 -13.88
CA ARG A 119 -8.94 7.56 -14.33
C ARG A 119 -10.12 7.22 -13.44
N ILE A 120 -9.94 7.23 -12.10
CA ILE A 120 -11.01 6.92 -11.15
C ILE A 120 -12.11 7.99 -11.18
N GLN A 121 -11.75 9.26 -11.35
CA GLN A 121 -12.72 10.36 -11.37
C GLN A 121 -13.71 10.26 -12.53
N ILE A 122 -13.31 9.68 -13.65
CA ILE A 122 -14.17 9.52 -14.84
C ILE A 122 -14.74 8.11 -15.02
N THR A 123 -14.31 7.13 -14.23
CA THR A 123 -14.74 5.73 -14.36
C THR A 123 -15.75 5.41 -13.25
N PRO A 124 -16.98 5.05 -13.56
CA PRO A 124 -17.99 4.70 -12.54
C PRO A 124 -17.67 3.34 -11.90
N GLY A 125 -18.27 3.11 -10.72
CA GLY A 125 -18.15 1.86 -9.97
C GLY A 125 -17.12 1.92 -8.85
N LEU A 126 -17.22 0.96 -7.92
CA LEU A 126 -16.35 0.87 -6.76
C LEU A 126 -15.00 0.23 -7.14
N PHE A 127 -15.07 -0.90 -7.83
CA PHE A 127 -13.92 -1.62 -8.38
C PHE A 127 -13.83 -1.31 -9.88
N THR A 128 -12.89 -0.46 -10.25
CA THR A 128 -12.76 0.07 -11.61
C THR A 128 -11.76 -0.69 -12.47
N ARG A 129 -11.14 -1.69 -11.90
CA ARG A 129 -10.27 -2.69 -12.55
C ARG A 129 -10.21 -3.97 -11.73
N GLU A 130 -9.79 -5.07 -12.33
CA GLU A 130 -9.34 -6.23 -11.59
C GLU A 130 -8.01 -5.89 -10.92
N PHE A 131 -7.91 -6.17 -9.62
CA PHE A 131 -6.64 -6.01 -8.92
C PHE A 131 -5.75 -7.21 -9.29
N PRO A 132 -4.47 -7.00 -9.55
CA PRO A 132 -3.54 -8.12 -9.73
C PRO A 132 -3.51 -8.94 -8.44
N GLU A 133 -3.61 -10.26 -8.60
CA GLU A 133 -3.45 -11.23 -7.52
C GLU A 133 -2.04 -11.17 -6.92
#